data_bf66d09435be73a49f4b7ea7f4e8ed91
#
_entry.id   bf66d09435be73a49f4b7ea7f4e8ed91
#
_cell.length_a   1.000
_cell.length_b   1.000
_cell.length_c   1.000
_cell.angle_alpha   90.00
_cell.angle_beta   90.00
_cell.angle_gamma   90.00
#
_symmetry.space_group_name_H-M   'P 1'
#
loop_
_entity.id
_entity.type
_entity.pdbx_description
1 polymer ?
#
loop_
_entity_poly.entity_id
_entity_poly.type
_entity_poly.pdbx_seq_one_letter_code
_entity_poly.pdbx_strand_id
1 'polypeptide(L)'
;MEIKNGKITDVSLTMADHGILTFYLTIEGGGVGFGYGGYVLGHGYLGSDHFDSSAKGLEAMMRIMDTIGVDCWEDLKGQYVRYEDNGWGNIVTKIGNILNDKWFDIKKFFAEK
;
A
#
# COMPACT_ATOMS: atom_id res chain seq x y z
N MET A 1 -12.55 -15.99 -5.73
CA MET A 1 -11.51 -14.98 -5.83
C MET A 1 -11.39 -14.53 -7.27
N GLU A 2 -11.42 -13.24 -7.50
CA GLU A 2 -11.48 -12.67 -8.84
C GLU A 2 -10.40 -11.59 -9.00
N ILE A 3 -9.74 -11.58 -10.16
CA ILE A 3 -8.74 -10.55 -10.47
C ILE A 3 -9.45 -9.41 -11.18
N LYS A 4 -9.31 -8.21 -10.65
CA LYS A 4 -9.92 -7.00 -11.19
C LYS A 4 -8.87 -5.93 -11.45
N ASN A 5 -9.23 -4.98 -12.31
CA ASN A 5 -8.42 -3.80 -12.58
C ASN A 5 -8.92 -2.63 -11.74
N GLY A 6 -8.00 -1.82 -11.27
CA GLY A 6 -8.30 -0.61 -10.54
C GLY A 6 -7.32 0.49 -10.87
N LYS A 7 -7.59 1.68 -10.34
CA LYS A 7 -6.73 2.84 -10.50
C LYS A 7 -6.39 3.39 -9.15
N ILE A 8 -5.12 3.69 -8.92
CA ILE A 8 -4.68 4.37 -7.70
C ILE A 8 -5.05 5.85 -7.84
N THR A 9 -6.01 6.30 -7.04
CA THR A 9 -6.54 7.66 -7.12
C THR A 9 -5.91 8.59 -6.11
N ASP A 10 -5.32 8.05 -5.05
CA ASP A 10 -4.64 8.85 -4.04
C ASP A 10 -3.55 8.04 -3.35
N VAL A 11 -2.51 8.73 -2.89
CA VAL A 11 -1.43 8.15 -2.09
C VAL A 11 -1.14 9.07 -0.92
N SER A 12 -0.81 8.48 0.23
CA SER A 12 -0.43 9.25 1.40
C SER A 12 0.68 8.58 2.18
N LEU A 13 1.46 9.39 2.88
CA LEU A 13 2.47 8.95 3.83
C LEU A 13 2.43 9.99 4.95
N THR A 14 1.98 9.60 6.12
CA THR A 14 1.69 10.58 7.18
C THR A 14 1.92 10.01 8.58
N MET A 15 2.17 10.92 9.53
CA MET A 15 2.23 10.64 10.97
C MET A 15 1.01 11.24 11.69
N ALA A 16 -0.07 11.53 10.98
CA ALA A 16 -1.20 12.28 11.52
C ALA A 16 -1.98 11.56 12.62
N ASP A 17 -1.92 10.21 12.64
CA ASP A 17 -2.66 9.41 13.61
C ASP A 17 -1.76 9.02 14.78
N HIS A 18 -1.82 9.78 15.88
CA HIS A 18 -1.11 9.50 17.13
C HIS A 18 0.40 9.27 16.95
N GLY A 19 1.02 9.95 15.99
CA GLY A 19 2.45 9.83 15.74
C GLY A 19 2.86 8.55 15.03
N ILE A 20 1.91 7.80 14.50
CA ILE A 20 2.20 6.58 13.74
C ILE A 20 2.45 6.95 12.28
N LEU A 21 3.65 6.61 11.79
CA LEU A 21 3.96 6.76 10.37
C LEU A 21 3.35 5.58 9.63
N THR A 22 2.51 5.87 8.66
CA THR A 22 1.90 4.85 7.81
C THR A 22 1.63 5.39 6.43
N PHE A 23 1.41 4.49 5.48
CA PHE A 23 1.01 4.85 4.13
C PHE A 23 -0.35 4.25 3.78
N TYR A 24 -1.04 4.92 2.86
CA TYR A 24 -2.25 4.39 2.26
C TYR A 24 -2.25 4.68 0.77
N LEU A 25 -2.74 3.72 0.01
CA LEU A 25 -3.15 3.92 -1.37
C LEU A 25 -4.66 3.83 -1.40
N THR A 26 -5.32 4.74 -2.09
CA THR A 26 -6.74 4.60 -2.40
C THR A 26 -6.84 4.05 -3.82
N ILE A 27 -7.54 2.94 -3.97
CA ILE A 27 -7.68 2.24 -5.26
C ILE A 27 -9.17 2.19 -5.58
N GLU A 28 -9.54 2.58 -6.80
CA GLU A 28 -10.91 2.52 -7.28
C GLU A 28 -11.01 1.53 -8.43
N GLY A 29 -11.96 0.61 -8.30
CA GLY A 29 -12.25 -0.38 -9.33
C GLY A 29 -13.70 -0.83 -9.23
N GLY A 30 -14.36 -1.04 -10.38
CA GLY A 30 -15.74 -1.50 -10.39
C GLY A 30 -16.73 -0.56 -9.73
N GLY A 31 -16.44 0.75 -9.67
CA GLY A 31 -17.30 1.73 -9.01
C GLY A 31 -17.14 1.79 -7.49
N VAL A 32 -16.20 1.08 -6.93
CA VAL A 32 -15.94 1.00 -5.48
C VAL A 32 -14.51 1.42 -5.19
N GLY A 33 -14.32 2.21 -4.14
CA GLY A 33 -13.00 2.59 -3.64
C GLY A 33 -12.64 1.83 -2.39
N PHE A 34 -11.35 1.51 -2.22
CA PHE A 34 -10.86 0.87 -1.01
C PHE A 34 -9.43 1.33 -0.70
N GLY A 35 -9.05 1.20 0.57
CA GLY A 35 -7.70 1.52 1.03
C GLY A 35 -6.79 0.30 0.98
N TYR A 36 -5.51 0.55 0.69
CA TYR A 36 -4.46 -0.48 0.70
C TYR A 36 -3.27 0.05 1.49
N GLY A 37 -2.83 -0.69 2.49
CA GLY A 37 -1.74 -0.28 3.36
C GLY A 37 -2.19 -0.16 4.81
N GLY A 38 -1.76 0.90 5.50
CA GLY A 38 -2.15 1.14 6.90
C GLY A 38 -1.27 0.44 7.93
N TYR A 39 -0.19 -0.20 7.51
CA TYR A 39 0.75 -0.84 8.43
C TYR A 39 1.66 0.20 9.07
N VAL A 40 2.10 -0.07 10.29
CA VAL A 40 2.98 0.82 11.03
C VAL A 40 4.38 0.78 10.44
N LEU A 41 4.87 1.93 9.98
CA LEU A 41 6.24 2.09 9.47
C LEU A 41 7.17 2.66 10.52
N GLY A 42 6.60 3.34 11.49
CA GLY A 42 7.36 3.97 12.56
C GLY A 42 6.44 4.69 13.52
N HIS A 43 7.00 5.23 14.58
CA HIS A 43 6.25 5.91 15.63
C HIS A 43 7.09 7.04 16.23
N GLY A 44 6.47 8.19 16.44
CA GLY A 44 7.08 9.35 17.08
C GLY A 44 6.15 10.54 17.00
N TYR A 45 6.46 11.58 17.77
CA TYR A 45 5.69 12.83 17.73
C TYR A 45 6.57 13.94 17.18
N LEU A 46 5.96 14.85 16.46
CA LEU A 46 6.69 16.03 15.98
C LEU A 46 7.30 16.79 17.16
N GLY A 47 8.59 17.08 17.06
CA GLY A 47 9.32 17.72 18.14
C GLY A 47 9.89 16.76 19.18
N SER A 48 9.62 15.47 19.04
CA SER A 48 10.21 14.44 19.90
C SER A 48 11.69 14.25 19.55
N ASP A 49 12.48 13.80 20.52
CA ASP A 49 13.87 13.41 20.30
C ASP A 49 14.03 11.89 20.15
N HIS A 50 12.93 11.15 20.14
CA HIS A 50 12.94 9.69 20.00
C HIS A 50 11.96 9.24 18.92
N PHE A 51 12.47 8.47 17.97
CA PHE A 51 11.66 7.90 16.87
C PHE A 51 12.02 6.43 16.69
N ASP A 52 10.99 5.59 16.58
CA ASP A 52 11.14 4.20 16.19
C ASP A 52 10.82 4.06 14.71
N SER A 53 11.53 3.18 14.02
CA SER A 53 11.32 2.98 12.58
C SER A 53 11.40 1.50 12.23
N SER A 54 10.73 1.13 11.14
CA SER A 54 10.67 -0.23 10.66
C SER A 54 11.32 -0.34 9.29
N ALA A 55 12.43 -1.06 9.23
CA ALA A 55 13.07 -1.37 7.94
C ALA A 55 12.12 -2.19 7.05
N LYS A 56 11.36 -3.10 7.65
CA LYS A 56 10.39 -3.91 6.92
C LYS A 56 9.27 -3.06 6.33
N GLY A 57 8.83 -2.03 7.05
CA GLY A 57 7.84 -1.10 6.53
C GLY A 57 8.33 -0.35 5.30
N LEU A 58 9.57 0.12 5.32
CA LEU A 58 10.16 0.78 4.15
C LEU A 58 10.33 -0.20 2.99
N GLU A 59 10.69 -1.45 3.27
CA GLU A 59 10.79 -2.47 2.23
C GLU A 59 9.43 -2.71 1.57
N ALA A 60 8.34 -2.68 2.32
CA ALA A 60 6.99 -2.82 1.75
C ALA A 60 6.71 -1.72 0.74
N MET A 61 7.09 -0.47 1.04
CA MET A 61 6.93 0.66 0.10
C MET A 61 7.76 0.43 -1.16
N MET A 62 8.99 -0.03 -1.00
CA MET A 62 9.86 -0.32 -2.15
C MET A 62 9.28 -1.44 -3.03
N ARG A 63 8.70 -2.48 -2.41
CA ARG A 63 8.09 -3.58 -3.14
C ARG A 63 6.83 -3.18 -3.88
N ILE A 64 6.05 -2.26 -3.32
CA ILE A 64 4.87 -1.72 -4.00
C ILE A 64 5.32 -0.96 -5.26
N MET A 65 6.31 -0.08 -5.14
CA MET A 65 6.83 0.67 -6.28
C MET A 65 7.41 -0.27 -7.35
N ASP A 66 8.15 -1.28 -6.93
CA ASP A 66 8.71 -2.29 -7.83
C ASP A 66 7.61 -3.08 -8.55
N THR A 67 6.56 -3.47 -7.83
CA THR A 67 5.45 -4.23 -8.40
C THR A 67 4.73 -3.43 -9.47
N ILE A 68 4.45 -2.16 -9.20
CA ILE A 68 3.73 -1.28 -10.13
C ILE A 68 4.65 -0.77 -11.25
N GLY A 69 5.94 -0.60 -10.96
CA GLY A 69 6.92 -0.18 -11.96
C GLY A 69 7.18 1.32 -11.97
N VAL A 70 7.13 1.96 -10.80
CA VAL A 70 7.49 3.36 -10.63
C VAL A 70 8.67 3.48 -9.67
N ASP A 71 9.45 4.54 -9.80
CA ASP A 71 10.61 4.78 -8.93
C ASP A 71 10.42 5.98 -8.00
N CYS A 72 9.21 6.52 -7.95
CA CYS A 72 8.83 7.63 -7.10
C CYS A 72 7.48 7.34 -6.46
N TRP A 73 7.37 7.53 -5.14
CA TRP A 73 6.13 7.21 -4.42
C TRP A 73 4.93 8.00 -4.96
N GLU A 74 5.12 9.27 -5.25
CA GLU A 74 4.06 10.15 -5.76
C GLU A 74 3.57 9.71 -7.14
N ASP A 75 4.40 9.00 -7.90
CA ASP A 75 4.03 8.52 -9.24
C ASP A 75 3.10 7.32 -9.20
N LEU A 76 2.86 6.74 -8.03
CA LEU A 76 1.84 5.71 -7.87
C LEU A 76 0.45 6.27 -8.16
N LYS A 77 0.20 7.52 -7.82
CA LYS A 77 -1.10 8.16 -8.08
C LYS A 77 -1.35 8.23 -9.58
N GLY A 78 -2.48 7.71 -10.00
CA GLY A 78 -2.86 7.66 -11.42
C GLY A 78 -2.49 6.35 -12.11
N GLN A 79 -1.74 5.47 -11.47
CA GLN A 79 -1.37 4.19 -12.06
C GLN A 79 -2.54 3.20 -12.00
N TYR A 80 -2.65 2.40 -13.05
CA TYR A 80 -3.59 1.28 -13.06
C TYR A 80 -2.91 0.04 -12.49
N VAL A 81 -3.68 -0.74 -11.74
CA VAL A 81 -3.18 -1.94 -11.07
C VAL A 81 -4.22 -3.06 -11.21
N ARG A 82 -3.77 -4.30 -11.00
CA ARG A 82 -4.68 -5.41 -10.78
C ARG A 82 -4.77 -5.67 -9.28
N TYR A 83 -5.86 -6.24 -8.83
CA TYR A 83 -6.01 -6.65 -7.44
C TYR A 83 -6.88 -7.90 -7.34
N GLU A 84 -6.69 -8.65 -6.25
CA GLU A 84 -7.54 -9.79 -5.95
C GLU A 84 -8.73 -9.32 -5.12
N ASP A 85 -9.92 -9.47 -5.70
CA ASP A 85 -11.16 -9.19 -5.00
C ASP A 85 -11.59 -10.46 -4.28
N ASN A 86 -11.58 -10.42 -2.95
CA ASN A 86 -11.90 -11.56 -2.09
C ASN A 86 -13.36 -11.58 -1.67
N GLY A 87 -14.19 -10.76 -2.29
CA GLY A 87 -15.62 -10.68 -2.02
C GLY A 87 -15.98 -9.52 -1.12
N TRP A 88 -17.29 -9.26 -1.05
CA TRP A 88 -17.84 -8.14 -0.28
C TRP A 88 -17.44 -8.24 1.20
N GLY A 89 -16.97 -7.13 1.75
CA GLY A 89 -16.58 -7.05 3.15
C GLY A 89 -15.19 -7.59 3.47
N ASN A 90 -14.49 -8.17 2.50
CA ASN A 90 -13.13 -8.67 2.70
C ASN A 90 -12.11 -7.66 2.19
N ILE A 91 -10.99 -7.55 2.90
CA ILE A 91 -9.93 -6.61 2.52
C ILE A 91 -9.15 -7.13 1.31
N VAL A 92 -8.64 -6.19 0.51
CA VAL A 92 -7.70 -6.50 -0.57
C VAL A 92 -6.29 -6.49 0.02
N THR A 93 -5.57 -7.59 -0.14
CA THR A 93 -4.20 -7.73 0.36
C THR A 93 -3.18 -7.83 -0.77
N LYS A 94 -3.61 -8.17 -1.97
CA LYS A 94 -2.71 -8.48 -3.08
C LYS A 94 -2.99 -7.57 -4.26
N ILE A 95 -1.96 -6.83 -4.67
CA ILE A 95 -2.01 -5.98 -5.86
C ILE A 95 -0.95 -6.43 -6.85
N GLY A 96 -1.18 -6.15 -8.11
CA GLY A 96 -0.30 -6.59 -9.19
C GLY A 96 -0.11 -5.55 -10.27
N ASN A 97 0.96 -5.75 -11.04
CA ASN A 97 1.25 -4.96 -12.21
C ASN A 97 0.15 -5.15 -13.25
N ILE A 98 -0.22 -4.10 -13.95
CA ILE A 98 -1.32 -4.14 -14.92
C ILE A 98 -0.98 -4.98 -16.16
N LEU A 99 0.29 -5.10 -16.50
CA LEU A 99 0.74 -5.77 -17.71
C LEU A 99 1.55 -7.04 -17.45
N ASN A 100 2.32 -7.07 -16.38
CA ASN A 100 3.26 -8.16 -16.08
C ASN A 100 2.73 -9.03 -14.95
N ASP A 101 3.16 -10.28 -14.93
CA ASP A 101 2.81 -11.20 -13.84
C ASP A 101 3.72 -10.94 -12.64
N LYS A 102 3.43 -9.84 -11.95
CA LYS A 102 4.21 -9.37 -10.82
C LYS A 102 3.23 -8.88 -9.76
N TRP A 103 3.31 -9.46 -8.55
CA TRP A 103 2.33 -9.28 -7.49
C TRP A 103 2.99 -9.01 -6.14
N PHE A 104 2.29 -8.30 -5.28
CA PHE A 104 2.70 -8.08 -3.91
C PHE A 104 1.51 -8.30 -2.97
N ASP A 105 1.70 -9.20 -1.99
CA ASP A 105 0.72 -9.47 -0.94
C ASP A 105 1.23 -8.85 0.36
N ILE A 106 0.68 -7.69 0.72
CA ILE A 106 1.15 -6.92 1.86
C ILE A 106 0.89 -7.64 3.19
N LYS A 107 -0.24 -8.33 3.30
CA LYS A 107 -0.58 -9.06 4.53
C LYS A 107 0.40 -10.20 4.76
N LYS A 108 0.69 -10.97 3.72
CA LYS A 108 1.66 -12.06 3.78
C LYS A 108 3.06 -11.53 4.09
N PHE A 109 3.45 -10.44 3.47
CA PHE A 109 4.76 -9.83 3.66
C PHE A 109 4.98 -9.47 5.13
N PHE A 110 4.03 -8.79 5.76
CA PHE A 110 4.16 -8.39 7.16
C PHE A 110 3.99 -9.56 8.15
N ALA A 111 3.36 -10.65 7.74
CA ALA A 111 3.25 -11.86 8.56
C ALA A 111 4.54 -12.66 8.60
N GLU A 112 5.41 -12.51 7.63
CA GLU A 112 6.72 -13.17 7.58
C GLU A 112 7.71 -12.46 8.49
N LYS A 113 8.55 -13.22 9.17
CA LYS A 113 9.57 -12.69 10.08
C LYS A 113 10.95 -12.64 9.44
#